data_23efd79b8c04086863e923c9e5571f96
#
_entry.id   23efd79b8c04086863e923c9e5571f96
#
_cell.length_a   1.000
_cell.length_b   1.000
_cell.length_c   1.000
_cell.angle_alpha   90.00
_cell.angle_beta   90.00
_cell.angle_gamma   90.00
#
_symmetry.space_group_name_H-M   'P 1'
#
loop_
_entity.id
_entity.type
_entity.pdbx_description
1 polymer ?
#
loop_
_entity_poly.entity_id
_entity_poly.type
_entity_poly.pdbx_seq_one_letter_code
_entity_poly.pdbx_strand_id
1 'polypeptide(L)'
;ELGIPKSMLPQARPSSEVYGMADESYFGKEIPIGGAAGDQQAALFGQTCFTAGEAKNTYGTGAFLLMNTGTKPVFSDNGLITTIAWGLDGEVNYALEGSIFVAGAAIQWLRDEMRLVDSSPDSEYMASKVKDTNGCYVVPAFTGLGAPHWDQYARGTIVGITRGVNKYHVIRATLESLAYQTYDVL
;
A
#
# COMPACT_ATOMS: atom_id res chain seq x y z
N GLU A 1 -26.48 -7.05 -9.35
CA GLU A 1 -26.43 -8.30 -8.57
C GLU A 1 -26.95 -8.10 -7.14
N LEU A 2 -26.67 -6.95 -6.50
CA LEU A 2 -27.12 -6.64 -5.13
C LEU A 2 -28.52 -5.98 -5.07
N GLY A 3 -29.19 -5.78 -6.19
CA GLY A 3 -30.50 -5.15 -6.26
C GLY A 3 -30.54 -3.66 -5.89
N ILE A 4 -29.38 -3.00 -5.82
CA ILE A 4 -29.30 -1.57 -5.50
C ILE A 4 -29.74 -0.76 -6.74
N PRO A 5 -30.76 0.10 -6.63
CA PRO A 5 -31.21 0.93 -7.75
C PRO A 5 -30.08 1.86 -8.23
N LYS A 6 -29.90 1.99 -9.55
CA LYS A 6 -28.89 2.89 -10.13
C LYS A 6 -29.04 4.34 -9.68
N SER A 7 -30.27 4.77 -9.39
CA SER A 7 -30.57 6.12 -8.88
C SER A 7 -29.98 6.42 -7.49
N MET A 8 -29.55 5.38 -6.75
CA MET A 8 -28.87 5.52 -5.46
C MET A 8 -27.35 5.56 -5.57
N LEU A 9 -26.80 5.29 -6.76
CA LEU A 9 -25.35 5.32 -6.99
C LEU A 9 -24.91 6.72 -7.38
N PRO A 10 -23.72 7.15 -6.93
CA PRO A 10 -23.14 8.41 -7.38
C PRO A 10 -22.81 8.36 -8.87
N GLN A 11 -22.73 9.52 -9.49
CA GLN A 11 -22.28 9.66 -10.86
C GLN A 11 -20.74 9.54 -10.89
N ALA A 12 -20.22 8.64 -11.72
CA ALA A 12 -18.78 8.58 -12.00
C ALA A 12 -18.39 9.83 -12.83
N ARG A 13 -17.32 10.50 -12.41
CA ARG A 13 -16.83 11.73 -13.01
C ARG A 13 -15.30 11.70 -13.09
N PRO A 14 -14.67 12.49 -13.99
CA PRO A 14 -13.21 12.63 -14.06
C PRO A 14 -12.60 13.05 -12.74
N SER A 15 -11.31 12.81 -12.55
CA SER A 15 -10.60 13.18 -11.32
C SER A 15 -10.38 14.69 -11.19
N SER A 16 -10.44 15.42 -12.32
CA SER A 16 -10.28 16.88 -12.38
C SER A 16 -11.40 17.48 -13.22
N GLU A 17 -12.33 18.13 -12.58
CA GLU A 17 -13.38 18.97 -13.15
C GLU A 17 -14.06 19.75 -12.02
N VAL A 18 -14.84 20.78 -12.35
CA VAL A 18 -15.63 21.48 -11.33
C VAL A 18 -16.87 20.68 -10.99
N TYR A 19 -16.88 20.02 -9.82
CA TYR A 19 -18.00 19.21 -9.33
C TYR A 19 -19.13 20.06 -8.74
N GLY A 20 -18.80 21.24 -8.22
CA GLY A 20 -19.68 22.17 -7.55
C GLY A 20 -18.88 23.29 -6.90
N MET A 21 -19.59 24.13 -6.14
CA MET A 21 -18.99 25.21 -5.38
C MET A 21 -19.11 24.91 -3.88
N ALA A 22 -18.08 25.20 -3.13
CA ALA A 22 -18.16 25.18 -1.67
C ALA A 22 -19.05 26.34 -1.19
N ASP A 23 -19.82 26.10 -0.11
CA ASP A 23 -20.68 27.11 0.47
C ASP A 23 -19.85 28.27 1.03
N GLU A 24 -20.27 29.50 0.69
CA GLU A 24 -19.56 30.73 1.06
C GLU A 24 -19.49 30.93 2.58
N SER A 25 -20.41 30.32 3.35
CA SER A 25 -20.43 30.44 4.81
C SER A 25 -19.17 29.87 5.47
N TYR A 26 -18.47 28.91 4.80
CA TYR A 26 -17.25 28.34 5.33
C TYR A 26 -15.99 29.14 4.99
N PHE A 27 -15.98 29.83 3.84
CA PHE A 27 -14.76 30.47 3.29
C PHE A 27 -14.92 31.95 2.98
N GLY A 28 -16.11 32.54 3.25
CA GLY A 28 -16.44 33.94 2.94
C GLY A 28 -16.60 34.21 1.42
N LYS A 29 -16.51 33.18 0.58
CA LYS A 29 -16.79 33.23 -0.85
C LYS A 29 -16.99 31.80 -1.37
N GLU A 30 -17.66 31.66 -2.49
CA GLU A 30 -17.73 30.41 -3.22
C GLU A 30 -16.35 30.00 -3.78
N ILE A 31 -15.94 28.75 -3.55
CA ILE A 31 -14.69 28.18 -4.05
C ILE A 31 -15.04 26.93 -4.86
N PRO A 32 -14.55 26.79 -6.12
CA PRO A 32 -14.81 25.60 -6.92
C PRO A 32 -14.15 24.35 -6.31
N ILE A 33 -14.91 23.26 -6.22
CA ILE A 33 -14.40 21.94 -5.87
C ILE A 33 -13.95 21.29 -7.16
N GLY A 34 -12.64 21.31 -7.40
CA GLY A 34 -12.05 21.02 -8.70
C GLY A 34 -11.33 19.66 -8.82
N GLY A 35 -11.31 18.85 -7.78
CA GLY A 35 -10.59 17.57 -7.83
C GLY A 35 -11.14 16.55 -6.84
N ALA A 36 -11.17 15.29 -7.26
CA ALA A 36 -11.47 14.15 -6.39
C ALA A 36 -10.70 12.92 -6.90
N ALA A 37 -9.95 12.28 -6.01
CA ALA A 37 -9.20 11.07 -6.32
C ALA A 37 -9.07 10.20 -5.06
N GLY A 38 -8.94 8.89 -5.23
CA GLY A 38 -8.48 8.02 -4.15
C GLY A 38 -7.06 8.40 -3.73
N ASP A 39 -6.72 8.21 -2.47
CA ASP A 39 -5.41 8.60 -1.91
C ASP A 39 -4.25 7.92 -2.63
N GLN A 40 -4.37 6.64 -2.99
CA GLN A 40 -3.34 5.88 -3.69
C GLN A 40 -3.19 6.33 -5.15
N GLN A 41 -4.29 6.66 -5.82
CA GLN A 41 -4.31 7.22 -7.18
C GLN A 41 -3.72 8.64 -7.20
N ALA A 42 -4.10 9.45 -6.21
CA ALA A 42 -3.52 10.79 -6.04
C ALA A 42 -2.01 10.72 -5.77
N ALA A 43 -1.55 9.72 -4.99
CA ALA A 43 -0.12 9.50 -4.75
C ALA A 43 0.61 9.07 -6.04
N LEU A 44 0.02 8.20 -6.86
CA LEU A 44 0.60 7.81 -8.16
C LEU A 44 0.79 9.02 -9.07
N PHE A 45 -0.24 9.87 -9.17
CA PHE A 45 -0.18 11.11 -9.94
C PHE A 45 0.83 12.11 -9.33
N GLY A 46 0.79 12.30 -8.01
CA GLY A 46 1.67 13.22 -7.28
C GLY A 46 3.15 12.82 -7.32
N GLN A 47 3.45 11.53 -7.49
CA GLN A 47 4.80 11.01 -7.73
C GLN A 47 5.21 11.10 -9.22
N THR A 48 4.39 11.76 -10.04
CA THR A 48 4.66 11.99 -11.48
C THR A 48 4.78 10.72 -12.31
N CYS A 49 4.12 9.63 -11.90
CA CYS A 49 4.10 8.37 -12.63
C CYS A 49 3.14 8.44 -13.84
N PHE A 50 3.43 9.32 -14.79
CA PHE A 50 2.56 9.63 -15.93
C PHE A 50 2.72 8.68 -17.10
N THR A 51 3.83 7.97 -17.18
CA THR A 51 4.15 7.06 -18.28
C THR A 51 3.86 5.60 -17.88
N ALA A 52 3.36 4.81 -18.82
CA ALA A 52 3.17 3.38 -18.58
C ALA A 52 4.47 2.70 -18.15
N GLY A 53 4.41 1.90 -17.08
CA GLY A 53 5.55 1.24 -16.43
C GLY A 53 6.12 2.04 -15.25
N GLU A 54 5.79 3.31 -15.08
CA GLU A 54 6.17 4.06 -13.88
C GLU A 54 5.29 3.65 -12.70
N ALA A 55 5.93 3.50 -11.53
CA ALA A 55 5.27 2.98 -10.33
C ALA A 55 5.66 3.76 -9.08
N LYS A 56 4.78 3.75 -8.09
CA LYS A 56 5.05 4.20 -6.73
C LYS A 56 4.76 3.09 -5.75
N ASN A 57 5.43 3.06 -4.62
CA ASN A 57 5.05 2.25 -3.48
C ASN A 57 4.92 3.14 -2.24
N THR A 58 3.73 3.17 -1.66
CA THR A 58 3.45 3.94 -0.43
C THR A 58 3.57 3.01 0.76
N TYR A 59 4.57 3.20 1.59
CA TYR A 59 4.75 2.49 2.85
C TYR A 59 4.06 3.24 3.98
N GLY A 60 2.99 2.67 4.51
CA GLY A 60 2.25 3.11 5.69
C GLY A 60 2.06 1.94 6.65
N THR A 61 0.89 1.77 7.23
CA THR A 61 0.50 0.57 8.00
C THR A 61 0.67 -0.71 7.19
N GLY A 62 0.13 -0.71 5.96
CA GLY A 62 0.47 -1.62 4.87
C GLY A 62 1.38 -0.93 3.84
N ALA A 63 1.57 -1.56 2.70
CA ALA A 63 2.20 -0.94 1.55
C ALA A 63 1.33 -1.16 0.30
N PHE A 64 1.22 -0.10 -0.52
CA PHE A 64 0.38 -0.08 -1.71
C PHE A 64 1.22 0.33 -2.91
N LEU A 65 1.53 -0.65 -3.75
CA LEU A 65 2.25 -0.46 -4.99
C LEU A 65 1.24 -0.25 -6.11
N LEU A 66 1.36 0.87 -6.83
CA LEU A 66 0.60 1.13 -8.05
C LEU A 66 1.56 1.40 -9.20
N MET A 67 1.29 0.76 -10.33
CA MET A 67 2.03 0.97 -11.59
C MET A 67 1.06 1.45 -12.68
N ASN A 68 1.36 2.59 -13.28
CA ASN A 68 0.61 3.10 -14.43
C ASN A 68 0.73 2.13 -15.61
N THR A 69 -0.38 1.75 -16.21
CA THR A 69 -0.44 0.87 -17.39
C THR A 69 -0.87 1.60 -18.67
N GLY A 70 -1.04 2.92 -18.59
CA GLY A 70 -1.49 3.75 -19.71
C GLY A 70 -3.01 3.72 -19.90
N THR A 71 -3.46 3.97 -21.11
CA THR A 71 -4.88 4.15 -21.45
C THR A 71 -5.65 2.85 -21.70
N LYS A 72 -4.98 1.70 -21.52
CA LYS A 72 -5.62 0.38 -21.66
C LYS A 72 -5.55 -0.38 -20.34
N PRO A 73 -6.67 -0.97 -19.89
CA PRO A 73 -6.63 -1.81 -18.70
C PRO A 73 -5.78 -3.05 -18.98
N VAL A 74 -4.88 -3.36 -18.06
CA VAL A 74 -4.06 -4.58 -18.06
C VAL A 74 -4.57 -5.48 -16.94
N PHE A 75 -4.86 -6.72 -17.25
CA PHE A 75 -5.30 -7.70 -16.26
C PHE A 75 -4.11 -8.58 -15.88
N SER A 76 -3.92 -8.78 -14.58
CA SER A 76 -2.84 -9.60 -14.04
C SER A 76 -3.32 -11.04 -13.81
N ASP A 77 -2.51 -12.01 -14.25
CA ASP A 77 -2.71 -13.42 -13.92
C ASP A 77 -2.06 -13.78 -12.55
N ASN A 78 -1.34 -12.82 -11.95
CA ASN A 78 -0.57 -13.00 -10.72
C ASN A 78 -1.21 -12.32 -9.51
N GLY A 79 -2.52 -12.10 -9.50
CA GLY A 79 -3.25 -11.60 -8.34
C GLY A 79 -3.15 -10.10 -8.08
N LEU A 80 -2.63 -9.31 -9.01
CA LEU A 80 -2.70 -7.85 -8.92
C LEU A 80 -4.07 -7.35 -9.37
N ILE A 81 -4.50 -6.24 -8.81
CA ILE A 81 -5.81 -5.63 -9.11
C ILE A 81 -5.64 -4.61 -10.24
N THR A 82 -6.49 -4.70 -11.27
CA THR A 82 -6.60 -3.64 -12.27
C THR A 82 -7.54 -2.56 -11.74
N THR A 83 -7.08 -1.32 -11.73
CA THR A 83 -7.84 -0.17 -11.25
C THR A 83 -7.73 1.01 -12.22
N ILE A 84 -8.61 2.01 -12.06
CA ILE A 84 -8.47 3.30 -12.73
C ILE A 84 -7.44 4.11 -11.94
N ALA A 85 -6.44 4.64 -12.62
CA ALA A 85 -5.46 5.55 -12.05
C ALA A 85 -6.04 6.97 -11.92
N TRP A 86 -6.47 7.56 -13.03
CA TRP A 86 -7.15 8.87 -13.08
C TRP A 86 -7.91 9.06 -14.39
N GLY A 87 -8.86 9.97 -14.36
CA GLY A 87 -9.49 10.54 -15.57
C GLY A 87 -9.15 12.03 -15.66
N LEU A 88 -8.56 12.46 -16.78
CA LEU A 88 -8.13 13.82 -17.04
C LEU A 88 -8.32 14.14 -18.52
N ASP A 89 -8.89 15.31 -18.82
CA ASP A 89 -9.08 15.82 -20.20
C ASP A 89 -9.77 14.83 -21.16
N GLY A 90 -10.69 14.04 -20.63
CA GLY A 90 -11.44 13.05 -21.41
C GLY A 90 -10.71 11.72 -21.63
N GLU A 91 -9.50 11.57 -21.09
CA GLU A 91 -8.71 10.34 -21.13
C GLU A 91 -8.70 9.64 -19.77
N VAL A 92 -8.77 8.32 -19.78
CA VAL A 92 -8.66 7.49 -18.58
C VAL A 92 -7.36 6.70 -18.62
N ASN A 93 -6.56 6.84 -17.57
CA ASN A 93 -5.38 6.03 -17.32
C ASN A 93 -5.70 4.94 -16.30
N TYR A 94 -5.08 3.77 -16.48
CA TYR A 94 -5.26 2.60 -15.64
C TYR A 94 -3.98 2.29 -14.87
N ALA A 95 -4.12 1.50 -13.82
CA ALA A 95 -3.00 1.01 -13.04
C ALA A 95 -3.20 -0.45 -12.64
N LEU A 96 -2.09 -1.15 -12.41
CA LEU A 96 -2.04 -2.37 -11.61
C LEU A 96 -1.72 -2.00 -10.16
N GLU A 97 -2.44 -2.62 -9.24
CA GLU A 97 -2.28 -2.41 -7.80
C GLU A 97 -1.92 -3.71 -7.10
N GLY A 98 -0.86 -3.66 -6.28
CA GLY A 98 -0.48 -4.71 -5.34
C GLY A 98 -0.60 -4.20 -3.91
N SER A 99 -1.43 -4.85 -3.11
CA SER A 99 -1.71 -4.48 -1.72
C SER A 99 -0.99 -5.43 -0.76
N ILE A 100 -0.07 -4.88 0.05
CA ILE A 100 0.62 -5.57 1.15
C ILE A 100 -0.03 -5.11 2.44
N PHE A 101 -0.67 -6.02 3.18
CA PHE A 101 -1.50 -5.64 4.33
C PHE A 101 -0.69 -5.19 5.54
N VAL A 102 0.53 -5.69 5.70
CA VAL A 102 1.37 -5.43 6.87
C VAL A 102 2.75 -4.96 6.43
N ALA A 103 3.02 -3.67 6.62
CA ALA A 103 4.34 -3.06 6.42
C ALA A 103 4.77 -2.32 7.69
N GLY A 104 4.51 -1.04 7.84
CA GLY A 104 4.83 -0.30 9.07
C GLY A 104 4.17 -0.88 10.32
N ALA A 105 3.03 -1.56 10.18
CA ALA A 105 2.40 -2.28 11.29
C ALA A 105 3.32 -3.36 11.90
N ALA A 106 4.21 -3.98 11.11
CA ALA A 106 5.19 -4.93 11.64
C ALA A 106 6.21 -4.26 12.57
N ILE A 107 6.62 -3.03 12.23
CA ILE A 107 7.54 -2.25 13.07
C ILE A 107 6.83 -1.73 14.32
N GLN A 108 5.57 -1.31 14.20
CA GLN A 108 4.75 -0.95 15.35
C GLN A 108 4.59 -2.16 16.31
N TRP A 109 4.34 -3.34 15.77
CA TRP A 109 4.26 -4.58 16.55
C TRP A 109 5.57 -4.89 17.29
N LEU A 110 6.74 -4.73 16.66
CA LEU A 110 8.04 -4.87 17.33
C LEU A 110 8.19 -3.90 18.51
N ARG A 111 7.65 -2.68 18.37
CA ARG A 111 7.72 -1.63 19.41
C ARG A 111 6.70 -1.86 20.52
N ASP A 112 5.43 -1.98 20.17
CA ASP A 112 4.31 -1.86 21.11
C ASP A 112 4.03 -3.18 21.84
N GLU A 113 4.05 -4.30 21.11
CA GLU A 113 3.69 -5.61 21.61
C GLU A 113 4.93 -6.41 22.03
N MET A 114 5.92 -6.51 21.17
CA MET A 114 7.13 -7.27 21.42
C MET A 114 8.15 -6.53 22.27
N ARG A 115 8.09 -5.20 22.31
CA ARG A 115 9.00 -4.31 23.05
C ARG A 115 10.47 -4.59 22.76
N LEU A 116 10.77 -4.87 21.50
CA LEU A 116 12.13 -5.15 21.03
C LEU A 116 12.86 -3.88 20.60
N VAL A 117 12.11 -2.81 20.29
CA VAL A 117 12.62 -1.46 19.96
C VAL A 117 11.81 -0.41 20.76
N ASP A 118 12.44 0.69 21.11
CA ASP A 118 11.79 1.77 21.86
C ASP A 118 11.07 2.75 20.90
N SER A 119 11.60 2.92 19.69
CA SER A 119 11.00 3.73 18.63
C SER A 119 11.16 3.06 17.27
N SER A 120 10.33 3.44 16.29
CA SER A 120 10.43 2.86 14.94
C SER A 120 11.78 3.13 14.27
N PRO A 121 12.41 4.32 14.39
CA PRO A 121 13.74 4.55 13.84
C PRO A 121 14.84 3.66 14.42
N ASP A 122 14.70 3.19 15.66
CA ASP A 122 15.68 2.29 16.27
C ASP A 122 15.79 0.94 15.56
N SER A 123 14.77 0.55 14.81
CA SER A 123 14.75 -0.73 14.09
C SER A 123 15.90 -0.88 13.10
N GLU A 124 16.27 0.19 12.38
CA GLU A 124 17.40 0.19 11.45
C GLU A 124 18.72 0.00 12.19
N TYR A 125 18.95 0.81 13.25
CA TYR A 125 20.15 0.69 14.06
C TYR A 125 20.27 -0.68 14.72
N MET A 126 19.17 -1.22 15.25
CA MET A 126 19.16 -2.54 15.88
C MET A 126 19.41 -3.66 14.86
N ALA A 127 18.81 -3.59 13.67
CA ALA A 127 19.05 -4.55 12.59
C ALA A 127 20.51 -4.54 12.11
N SER A 128 21.19 -3.38 12.13
CA SER A 128 22.59 -3.25 11.75
C SER A 128 23.59 -3.88 12.73
N LYS A 129 23.12 -4.32 13.93
CA LYS A 129 23.96 -5.03 14.91
C LYS A 129 24.31 -6.45 14.49
N VAL A 130 23.66 -6.98 13.50
CA VAL A 130 23.89 -8.32 12.95
C VAL A 130 24.15 -8.25 11.46
N LYS A 131 24.96 -9.16 10.93
CA LYS A 131 25.33 -9.19 9.52
C LYS A 131 24.18 -9.70 8.64
N ASP A 132 23.40 -10.65 9.14
CA ASP A 132 22.30 -11.31 8.45
C ASP A 132 21.25 -11.75 9.47
N THR A 133 20.20 -12.44 9.05
CA THR A 133 19.13 -12.94 9.93
C THR A 133 19.48 -14.24 10.65
N ASN A 134 20.64 -14.82 10.37
CA ASN A 134 21.06 -16.14 10.86
C ASN A 134 20.01 -17.24 10.58
N GLY A 135 19.37 -17.18 9.41
CA GLY A 135 18.33 -18.13 8.99
C GLY A 135 16.96 -17.91 9.65
N CYS A 136 16.79 -16.81 10.39
CA CYS A 136 15.48 -16.42 10.91
C CYS A 136 14.70 -15.65 9.87
N TYR A 137 13.42 -16.00 9.67
CA TYR A 137 12.50 -15.29 8.78
C TYR A 137 11.21 -14.95 9.50
N VAL A 138 10.63 -13.81 9.17
CA VAL A 138 9.35 -13.35 9.69
C VAL A 138 8.36 -13.22 8.53
N VAL A 139 7.19 -13.83 8.69
CA VAL A 139 6.04 -13.63 7.80
C VAL A 139 5.02 -12.79 8.57
N PRO A 140 4.86 -11.49 8.29
CA PRO A 140 4.03 -10.61 9.13
C PRO A 140 2.55 -10.64 8.70
N ALA A 141 1.97 -11.83 8.54
CA ALA A 141 0.59 -12.03 8.10
C ALA A 141 -0.41 -11.81 9.25
N PHE A 142 -0.35 -10.68 9.97
CA PHE A 142 -1.18 -10.43 11.16
C PHE A 142 -2.67 -10.37 10.83
N THR A 143 -3.00 -9.88 9.64
CA THR A 143 -4.37 -9.77 9.11
C THR A 143 -4.55 -10.57 7.82
N GLY A 144 -3.76 -11.62 7.62
CA GLY A 144 -3.68 -12.36 6.38
C GLY A 144 -2.60 -11.81 5.44
N LEU A 145 -2.50 -12.39 4.25
CA LEU A 145 -1.62 -11.96 3.16
C LEU A 145 -2.45 -11.31 2.05
N GLY A 146 -1.98 -10.18 1.55
CA GLY A 146 -2.51 -9.50 0.38
C GLY A 146 -1.97 -10.08 -0.92
N ALA A 147 -1.76 -9.22 -1.93
CA ALA A 147 -1.20 -9.62 -3.21
C ALA A 147 0.21 -10.24 -3.03
N PRO A 148 0.57 -11.24 -3.83
CA PRO A 148 -0.24 -11.95 -4.81
C PRO A 148 -1.04 -13.13 -4.22
N HIS A 149 -0.88 -13.41 -2.93
CA HIS A 149 -1.35 -14.65 -2.26
C HIS A 149 -2.85 -14.64 -1.95
N TRP A 150 -3.40 -13.51 -1.53
CA TRP A 150 -4.81 -13.31 -1.13
C TRP A 150 -5.31 -14.36 -0.11
N ASP A 151 -4.45 -14.69 0.88
CA ASP A 151 -4.78 -15.63 1.95
C ASP A 151 -5.17 -14.88 3.24
N GLN A 152 -6.48 -14.77 3.47
CA GLN A 152 -7.02 -14.13 4.68
C GLN A 152 -6.84 -14.97 5.95
N TYR A 153 -6.49 -16.25 5.82
CA TYR A 153 -6.31 -17.16 6.96
C TYR A 153 -4.85 -17.29 7.39
N ALA A 154 -3.91 -16.84 6.57
CA ALA A 154 -2.51 -16.78 6.97
C ALA A 154 -2.34 -15.96 8.26
N ARG A 155 -1.38 -16.36 9.09
CA ARG A 155 -1.05 -15.68 10.34
C ARG A 155 0.44 -15.43 10.43
N GLY A 156 0.79 -14.42 11.24
CA GLY A 156 2.18 -14.08 11.50
C GLY A 156 2.96 -15.29 11.99
N THR A 157 4.15 -15.50 11.42
CA THR A 157 4.99 -16.66 11.70
C THR A 157 6.45 -16.24 11.76
N ILE A 158 7.19 -16.80 12.72
CA ILE A 158 8.64 -16.67 12.79
C ILE A 158 9.22 -18.08 12.65
N VAL A 159 10.11 -18.27 11.67
CA VAL A 159 10.75 -19.57 11.41
C VAL A 159 12.27 -19.45 11.51
N GLY A 160 12.96 -20.57 11.66
CA GLY A 160 14.42 -20.62 11.70
C GLY A 160 15.03 -20.18 13.03
N ILE A 161 14.26 -20.12 14.12
CA ILE A 161 14.79 -19.80 15.45
C ILE A 161 15.67 -20.92 15.95
N THR A 162 16.94 -20.60 16.19
CA THR A 162 17.93 -21.45 16.84
C THR A 162 18.48 -20.75 18.08
N ARG A 163 19.32 -21.43 18.87
CA ARG A 163 19.98 -20.82 20.03
C ARG A 163 20.85 -19.60 19.67
N GLY A 164 21.30 -19.49 18.41
CA GLY A 164 22.10 -18.37 17.91
C GLY A 164 21.27 -17.16 17.49
N VAL A 165 19.95 -17.28 17.36
CA VAL A 165 19.06 -16.18 17.01
C VAL A 165 18.77 -15.33 18.25
N ASN A 166 18.96 -14.02 18.15
CA ASN A 166 18.66 -13.04 19.19
C ASN A 166 17.71 -11.95 18.66
N LYS A 167 17.34 -10.98 19.50
CA LYS A 167 16.41 -9.92 19.14
C LYS A 167 16.80 -9.13 17.87
N TYR A 168 18.09 -8.92 17.65
CA TYR A 168 18.58 -8.17 16.49
C TYR A 168 18.33 -8.92 15.17
N HIS A 169 18.43 -10.24 15.19
CA HIS A 169 18.09 -11.09 14.05
C HIS A 169 16.59 -11.03 13.73
N VAL A 170 15.74 -11.07 14.77
CA VAL A 170 14.28 -10.96 14.60
C VAL A 170 13.89 -9.59 14.04
N ILE A 171 14.47 -8.50 14.57
CA ILE A 171 14.21 -7.14 14.06
C ILE A 171 14.65 -7.04 12.61
N ARG A 172 15.84 -7.53 12.27
CA ARG A 172 16.34 -7.55 10.89
C ARG A 172 15.45 -8.39 9.97
N ALA A 173 15.06 -9.59 10.38
CA ALA A 173 14.15 -10.44 9.61
C ALA A 173 12.78 -9.78 9.38
N THR A 174 12.29 -8.99 10.34
CA THR A 174 11.06 -8.22 10.17
C THR A 174 11.23 -7.11 9.13
N LEU A 175 12.34 -6.38 9.13
CA LEU A 175 12.62 -5.38 8.08
C LEU A 175 12.78 -6.04 6.70
N GLU A 176 13.52 -7.14 6.62
CA GLU A 176 13.71 -7.87 5.36
C GLU A 176 12.40 -8.46 4.83
N SER A 177 11.44 -8.81 5.70
CA SER A 177 10.13 -9.31 5.28
C SER A 177 9.34 -8.28 4.47
N LEU A 178 9.53 -6.99 4.70
CA LEU A 178 8.90 -5.92 3.93
C LEU A 178 9.45 -5.88 2.49
N ALA A 179 10.76 -6.11 2.34
CA ALA A 179 11.39 -6.21 1.04
C ALA A 179 10.93 -7.46 0.28
N TYR A 180 10.82 -8.61 0.95
CA TYR A 180 10.34 -9.85 0.34
C TYR A 180 8.89 -9.71 -0.16
N GLN A 181 7.99 -9.18 0.66
CA GLN A 181 6.61 -8.92 0.23
C GLN A 181 6.53 -7.95 -0.96
N THR A 182 7.39 -6.93 -0.97
CA THR A 182 7.45 -6.00 -2.11
C THR A 182 7.97 -6.70 -3.36
N TYR A 183 8.97 -7.58 -3.23
CA TYR A 183 9.50 -8.37 -4.33
C TYR A 183 8.46 -9.34 -4.91
N ASP A 184 7.63 -9.95 -4.06
CA ASP A 184 6.57 -10.87 -4.50
C ASP A 184 5.49 -10.16 -5.32
N VAL A 185 5.33 -8.85 -5.15
CA VAL A 185 4.34 -8.02 -5.87
C VAL A 185 4.90 -7.50 -7.20
N LEU A 186 6.24 -7.34 -7.32
CA LEU A 186 6.91 -6.83 -8.52
C LEU A 186 7.06 -7.89 -9.62
#